data_c8cad23f7accd563148f942051620ff3
#
_entry.id   c8cad23f7accd563148f942051620ff3
#
_cell.length_a   1.000
_cell.length_b   1.000
_cell.length_c   1.000
_cell.angle_alpha   90.00
_cell.angle_beta   90.00
_cell.angle_gamma   90.00
#
_symmetry.space_group_name_H-M   'P 1'
#
loop_
_entity.id
_entity.type
_entity.pdbx_description
1 polymer ?
#
loop_
_entity_poly.entity_id
_entity_poly.type
_entity_poly.pdbx_seq_one_letter_code
_entity_poly.pdbx_strand_id
1 'polypeptide(L)'
;RPANLAGVPNAYAVFITGDSMEPRYLPGEIAFIHPGKPVTPGAFVLVQMNPKNGETVPRAFLKRLVRRSGSKVVVGQIHPEKTFDLKPSEILSMHRVVGSGEA
;
A
#
# COMPACT_ATOMS: atom_id res chain seq x y z
N ARG A 1 10.38 -9.85 13.13
CA ARG A 1 10.66 -8.97 11.99
C ARG A 1 11.43 -9.73 10.91
N PRO A 2 11.03 -9.64 9.63
CA PRO A 2 11.77 -10.26 8.54
C PRO A 2 13.20 -9.74 8.44
N ALA A 3 14.11 -10.62 8.03
CA ALA A 3 15.53 -10.26 7.92
C ALA A 3 15.77 -9.07 6.99
N ASN A 4 15.00 -8.93 5.91
CA ASN A 4 15.15 -7.83 4.96
C ASN A 4 14.69 -6.47 5.52
N LEU A 5 14.10 -6.45 6.70
CA LEU A 5 13.73 -5.21 7.40
C LEU A 5 14.61 -4.93 8.61
N ALA A 6 15.57 -5.81 8.90
CA ALA A 6 16.49 -5.60 10.01
C ALA A 6 17.29 -4.32 9.76
N GLY A 7 17.26 -3.39 10.73
CA GLY A 7 17.97 -2.12 10.63
C GLY A 7 17.32 -1.09 9.70
N VAL A 8 16.17 -1.38 9.09
CA VAL A 8 15.47 -0.42 8.23
C VAL A 8 14.73 0.60 9.09
N PRO A 9 15.05 1.90 8.95
CA PRO A 9 14.35 2.94 9.73
C PRO A 9 12.87 3.01 9.37
N ASN A 10 12.03 3.16 10.40
CA ASN A 10 10.59 3.36 10.24
C ASN A 10 9.84 2.21 9.55
N ALA A 11 10.46 1.03 9.45
CA ALA A 11 9.75 -0.14 8.93
C ALA A 11 8.59 -0.50 9.86
N TYR A 12 7.47 -0.92 9.27
CA TYR A 12 6.28 -1.26 10.04
C TYR A 12 5.50 -2.37 9.34
N ALA A 13 4.47 -2.85 10.02
CA ALA A 13 3.60 -3.89 9.49
C ALA A 13 2.14 -3.48 9.66
N VAL A 14 1.29 -3.95 8.75
CA VAL A 14 -0.15 -3.71 8.80
C VAL A 14 -0.89 -5.02 8.59
N PHE A 15 -2.07 -5.15 9.21
CA PHE A 15 -2.96 -6.27 8.92
C PHE A 15 -3.70 -6.00 7.61
N ILE A 16 -3.79 -7.03 6.79
CA ILE A 16 -4.54 -6.97 5.54
C ILE A 16 -6.01 -7.26 5.85
N THR A 17 -6.88 -6.33 5.48
CA THR A 17 -8.32 -6.49 5.59
C THR A 17 -8.94 -6.47 4.20
N GLY A 18 -10.06 -7.20 4.03
CA GLY A 18 -10.69 -7.32 2.73
C GLY A 18 -9.94 -8.25 1.78
N ASP A 19 -10.53 -8.51 0.64
CA ASP A 19 -10.07 -9.52 -0.31
C ASP A 19 -9.62 -8.95 -1.66
N SER A 20 -9.50 -7.62 -1.77
CA SER A 20 -9.24 -6.96 -3.06
C SER A 20 -7.90 -7.33 -3.69
N MET A 21 -6.97 -7.86 -2.91
CA MET A 21 -5.65 -8.24 -3.41
C MET A 21 -5.44 -9.76 -3.45
N GLU A 22 -6.50 -10.53 -3.28
CA GLU A 22 -6.42 -11.98 -3.48
C GLU A 22 -6.16 -12.31 -4.95
N PRO A 23 -5.40 -13.34 -5.25
CA PRO A 23 -4.80 -14.31 -4.32
C PRO A 23 -3.42 -13.92 -3.79
N ARG A 24 -2.88 -12.77 -4.18
CA ARG A 24 -1.52 -12.38 -3.80
C ARG A 24 -1.40 -12.12 -2.29
N TYR A 25 -2.39 -11.44 -1.72
CA TYR A 25 -2.45 -11.14 -0.30
C TYR A 25 -3.84 -11.50 0.22
N LEU A 26 -3.89 -12.24 1.33
CA LEU A 26 -5.14 -12.72 1.91
C LEU A 26 -5.53 -11.91 3.14
N PRO A 27 -6.84 -11.76 3.39
CA PRO A 27 -7.29 -11.14 4.64
C PRO A 27 -6.70 -11.85 5.84
N GLY A 28 -6.25 -11.09 6.84
CA GLY A 28 -5.66 -11.64 8.05
C GLY A 28 -4.15 -11.81 7.99
N GLU A 29 -3.54 -11.73 6.81
CA GLU A 29 -2.09 -11.70 6.70
C GLU A 29 -1.54 -10.37 7.20
N ILE A 30 -0.24 -10.36 7.50
CA ILE A 30 0.51 -9.15 7.83
C ILE A 30 1.35 -8.77 6.60
N ALA A 31 1.27 -7.51 6.19
CA ALA A 31 2.14 -6.95 5.16
C ALA A 31 3.25 -6.16 5.83
N PHE A 32 4.49 -6.35 5.36
CA PHE A 32 5.68 -5.67 5.87
C PHE A 32 6.03 -4.51 4.95
N ILE A 33 6.21 -3.32 5.52
CA ILE A 33 6.30 -2.06 4.79
C ILE A 33 7.68 -1.45 4.99
N HIS A 34 8.29 -1.03 3.89
CA HIS A 34 9.61 -0.39 3.86
C HIS A 34 9.46 1.03 3.30
N PRO A 35 9.34 2.06 4.18
CA PRO A 35 9.09 3.43 3.71
C PRO A 35 10.19 4.02 2.85
N GLY A 36 11.44 3.60 3.06
CA GLY A 36 12.59 4.15 2.35
C GLY A 36 12.85 3.51 0.99
N LYS A 37 12.18 2.42 0.64
CA LYS A 37 12.43 1.75 -0.63
C LYS A 37 11.68 2.45 -1.76
N PRO A 38 12.32 2.67 -2.91
CA PRO A 38 11.65 3.33 -4.03
C PRO A 38 10.39 2.59 -4.46
N VAL A 39 9.36 3.36 -4.78
CA VAL A 39 8.11 2.83 -5.31
C VAL A 39 8.12 2.97 -6.81
N THR A 40 8.07 1.84 -7.51
CA THR A 40 8.15 1.79 -8.97
C THR A 40 6.90 1.10 -9.52
N PRO A 41 6.55 1.33 -10.80
CA PRO A 41 5.43 0.62 -11.43
C PRO A 41 5.57 -0.89 -11.27
N GLY A 42 4.48 -1.55 -10.91
CA GLY A 42 4.45 -2.98 -10.62
C GLY A 42 4.65 -3.32 -9.14
N ALA A 43 5.15 -2.40 -8.33
CA ALA A 43 5.35 -2.64 -6.90
C ALA A 43 4.01 -2.64 -6.16
N PHE A 44 3.89 -3.50 -5.16
CA PHE A 44 2.78 -3.44 -4.22
C PHE A 44 3.08 -2.36 -3.18
N VAL A 45 2.06 -1.58 -2.85
CA VAL A 45 2.22 -0.39 -2.02
C VAL A 45 1.10 -0.28 -1.00
N LEU A 46 1.42 0.32 0.13
CA LEU A 46 0.40 0.78 1.07
C LEU A 46 0.20 2.27 0.81
N VAL A 47 -0.99 2.61 0.34
CA VAL A 47 -1.37 4.01 0.06
C VAL A 47 -2.18 4.51 1.23
N GLN A 48 -1.72 5.61 1.84
CA GLN A 48 -2.50 6.32 2.84
C GLN A 48 -3.04 7.60 2.22
N MET A 49 -4.34 7.80 2.36
CA MET A 49 -5.02 8.98 1.84
C MET A 49 -5.14 10.03 2.94
N ASN A 50 -5.03 11.30 2.56
CA ASN A 50 -5.28 12.39 3.50
C ASN A 50 -6.70 12.26 4.08
N PRO A 51 -6.87 12.49 5.38
CA PRO A 51 -8.22 12.48 5.98
C PRO A 51 -9.12 13.51 5.31
N LYS A 52 -10.36 13.12 5.07
CA LYS A 52 -11.40 14.03 4.57
C LYS A 52 -12.09 14.71 5.75
N ASN A 53 -12.94 15.69 5.43
CA ASN A 53 -13.71 16.42 6.44
C ASN A 53 -14.39 15.45 7.42
N GLY A 54 -14.14 15.68 8.72
CA GLY A 54 -14.72 14.85 9.79
C GLY A 54 -13.93 13.60 10.12
N GLU A 55 -12.94 13.23 9.29
CA GLU A 55 -12.07 12.08 9.57
C GLU A 55 -10.86 12.52 10.36
N THR A 56 -10.43 11.69 11.30
CA THR A 56 -9.24 11.95 12.11
C THR A 56 -8.10 10.97 11.81
N VAL A 57 -8.40 9.89 11.10
CA VAL A 57 -7.44 8.83 10.79
C VAL A 57 -7.36 8.66 9.28
N PRO A 58 -6.16 8.62 8.68
CA PRO A 58 -6.02 8.36 7.26
C PRO A 58 -6.60 7.00 6.88
N ARG A 59 -7.25 6.93 5.73
CA ARG A 59 -7.63 5.64 5.13
C ARG A 59 -6.40 5.06 4.46
N ALA A 60 -6.23 3.74 4.57
CA ALA A 60 -5.09 3.05 4.00
C ALA A 60 -5.54 1.88 3.14
N PHE A 61 -4.88 1.71 2.00
CA PHE A 61 -5.21 0.66 1.04
C PHE A 61 -3.94 -0.02 0.55
N LEU A 62 -3.95 -1.35 0.48
CA LEU A 62 -2.88 -2.10 -0.17
C LEU A 62 -3.28 -2.29 -1.62
N LYS A 63 -2.46 -1.79 -2.53
CA LYS A 63 -2.71 -1.81 -3.98
C LYS A 63 -1.41 -2.07 -4.72
N ARG A 64 -1.50 -2.20 -6.03
CA ARG A 64 -0.34 -2.29 -6.91
C ARG A 64 -0.21 -0.98 -7.68
N LEU A 65 0.98 -0.40 -7.70
CA LEU A 65 1.21 0.80 -8.51
C LEU A 65 1.24 0.41 -9.99
N VAL A 66 0.35 1.00 -10.79
CA VAL A 66 0.32 0.77 -12.24
C VAL A 66 1.23 1.79 -12.92
N ARG A 67 1.01 3.07 -12.66
CA ARG A 67 1.84 4.16 -13.16
C ARG A 67 1.56 5.42 -12.37
N ARG A 68 2.48 6.37 -12.46
CA ARG A 68 2.26 7.70 -11.87
C ARG A 68 2.95 8.78 -12.67
N SER A 69 2.36 9.98 -12.59
CA SER A 69 2.90 11.20 -13.18
C SER A 69 2.74 12.32 -12.15
N GLY A 70 3.08 13.55 -12.53
CA GLY A 70 2.87 14.70 -11.65
C GLY A 70 1.41 14.98 -11.34
N SER A 71 0.48 14.53 -12.18
CA SER A 71 -0.94 14.85 -12.07
C SER A 71 -1.83 13.67 -11.68
N LYS A 72 -1.30 12.44 -11.74
CA LYS A 72 -2.13 11.25 -11.52
C LYS A 72 -1.32 10.09 -11.00
N VAL A 73 -1.90 9.34 -10.07
CA VAL A 73 -1.39 8.04 -9.61
C VAL A 73 -2.45 7.00 -9.93
N VAL A 74 -2.08 5.97 -10.69
CA VAL A 74 -2.99 4.88 -11.04
C VAL A 74 -2.56 3.65 -10.27
N VAL A 75 -3.47 3.10 -9.48
CA VAL A 75 -3.25 1.89 -8.71
C VAL A 75 -4.25 0.82 -9.12
N GLY A 76 -3.89 -0.43 -8.93
CA GLY A 76 -4.74 -1.57 -9.29
C GLY A 76 -5.00 -2.49 -8.13
N GLN A 77 -6.13 -3.17 -8.18
CA GLN A 77 -6.44 -4.29 -7.32
C GLN A 77 -6.68 -5.53 -8.17
N ILE A 78 -6.74 -6.70 -7.53
CA ILE A 78 -6.81 -7.98 -8.21
C ILE A 78 -8.22 -8.56 -8.22
N HIS A 79 -8.97 -8.41 -7.12
CA HIS A 79 -10.24 -9.12 -6.92
C HIS A 79 -11.34 -8.17 -6.41
N PRO A 80 -12.25 -7.77 -7.27
CA PRO A 80 -12.20 -7.89 -8.74
C PRO A 80 -11.09 -7.02 -9.33
N GLU A 81 -10.62 -7.39 -10.52
CA GLU A 81 -9.61 -6.59 -11.21
C GLU A 81 -10.17 -5.22 -11.56
N LYS A 82 -9.49 -4.19 -11.08
CA LYS A 82 -9.94 -2.82 -11.24
C LYS A 82 -8.79 -1.86 -11.02
N THR A 83 -8.79 -0.74 -11.72
CA THR A 83 -7.84 0.34 -11.48
C THR A 83 -8.55 1.57 -10.94
N PHE A 84 -7.79 2.38 -10.20
CA PHE A 84 -8.28 3.61 -9.60
C PHE A 84 -7.31 4.74 -9.92
N ASP A 85 -7.86 5.88 -10.27
CA ASP A 85 -7.09 7.10 -10.47
C ASP A 85 -7.12 7.91 -9.17
N LEU A 86 -5.94 8.23 -8.66
CA LEU A 86 -5.79 9.01 -7.44
C LEU A 86 -5.10 10.33 -7.76
N LYS A 87 -5.53 11.40 -7.12
CA LYS A 87 -4.83 12.68 -7.21
C LYS A 87 -3.65 12.68 -6.24
N PRO A 88 -2.44 13.02 -6.71
CA PRO A 88 -1.28 13.08 -5.82
C PRO A 88 -1.51 13.94 -4.58
N SER A 89 -2.26 15.03 -4.72
CA SER A 89 -2.56 15.93 -3.60
C SER A 89 -3.40 15.28 -2.50
N GLU A 90 -4.10 14.21 -2.80
CA GLU A 90 -4.93 13.49 -1.84
C GLU A 90 -4.19 12.36 -1.13
N ILE A 91 -2.96 12.07 -1.56
CA ILE A 91 -2.16 10.99 -1.00
C ILE A 91 -1.27 11.53 0.11
N LEU A 92 -1.42 10.97 1.31
CA LEU A 92 -0.56 11.30 2.44
C LEU A 92 0.80 10.61 2.31
N SER A 93 0.80 9.33 1.98
CA SER A 93 2.02 8.55 1.78
C SER A 93 1.74 7.33 0.91
N MET A 94 2.81 6.84 0.28
CA MET A 94 2.77 5.61 -0.50
C MET A 94 4.08 4.89 -0.24
N HIS A 95 4.01 3.76 0.47
CA HIS A 95 5.18 3.01 0.90
C HIS A 95 5.16 1.61 0.31
N ARG A 96 6.35 1.10 0.00
CA ARG A 96 6.49 -0.19 -0.65
C ARG A 96 6.25 -1.36 0.31
N VAL A 97 5.45 -2.32 -0.14
CA VAL A 97 5.28 -3.61 0.54
C VAL A 97 6.44 -4.51 0.10
N VAL A 98 7.16 -5.09 1.07
CA VAL A 98 8.34 -5.91 0.78
C VAL A 98 8.17 -7.36 1.20
N GLY A 99 7.03 -7.72 1.76
CA GLY A 99 6.75 -9.09 2.14
C GLY A 99 5.43 -9.21 2.86
N SER A 100 5.03 -10.44 3.10
CA SER A 100 3.82 -10.76 3.87
C SER A 100 4.00 -12.07 4.61
N GLY A 101 3.14 -12.32 5.60
CA GLY A 101 3.17 -13.54 6.37
C GLY A 101 1.92 -13.71 7.20
N GLU A 102 1.85 -14.85 7.87
CA GLU A 102 0.76 -15.13 8.77
C GLU A 102 0.87 -14.29 10.05
N ALA A 103 -0.27 -13.88 10.55
CA ALA A 103 -0.35 -13.15 11.80
C ALA A 103 -0.08 -14.04 13.00
#